data_9c21bf1ad3cc5ecc947e62d155cc05b8
#
_entry.id   9c21bf1ad3cc5ecc947e62d155cc05b8
#
_cell.length_a   1.000
_cell.length_b   1.000
_cell.length_c   1.000
_cell.angle_alpha   90.00
_cell.angle_beta   90.00
_cell.angle_gamma   90.00
#
_symmetry.space_group_name_H-M   'P 1'
#
loop_
_entity.id
_entity.type
_entity.pdbx_description
1 polymer ?
#
loop_
_entity_poly.entity_id
_entity_poly.type
_entity_poly.pdbx_seq_one_letter_code
_entity_poly.pdbx_strand_id
1 'polypeptide(L)'
;MALVSVIIPIFNVENYLKKCLKSIINQTLKDIEIICINDGSSDSSLNILNDFASSDERIIVLSQKNHGPAKSRNEGLKIAKGKYIFFVDSDDYIQDYTLEKLYENAKNNDSDIVMFKISEFIREDELLQTNRFNLDEVFEDTDFNNFTFTYKDIKPYVLNNSFSAWSKFYKKSFLDSYDDFTFPENLILGEDVPFHVKSLIRSSKISFVSDYLYNYRVSNSNSIMHSDKNRNDIFKICNLVENDLKNEDCFEEFEREFSELKTNQIYHYAMQAKSEDYLKTAKEEISKLDLDKLSNRLFSKANVILECEDIADFIVKKYELEISELKSANEIIIGNIRQSYANLMDDYNKLKQKNKKLKQKNAKLKDKNSKLKEKNKILSDKNKEILSSRSWKITKPLRKIKKR
;
A
#
# COMPACT_ATOMS: atom_id res chain seq x y z
N MET A 1 -16.45 0.66 29.60
CA MET A 1 -15.48 -0.37 29.15
C MET A 1 -15.36 -0.19 27.64
N ALA A 2 -14.17 -0.04 27.12
CA ALA A 2 -13.98 0.21 25.68
C ALA A 2 -14.61 -0.91 24.84
N LEU A 3 -15.21 -0.56 23.72
CA LEU A 3 -15.72 -1.53 22.74
C LEU A 3 -14.60 -2.04 21.85
N VAL A 4 -13.65 -1.16 21.50
CA VAL A 4 -12.52 -1.49 20.61
C VAL A 4 -11.22 -1.01 21.25
N SER A 5 -10.20 -1.87 21.25
CA SER A 5 -8.81 -1.50 21.48
C SER A 5 -8.10 -1.36 20.14
N VAL A 6 -7.65 -0.15 19.84
CA VAL A 6 -6.82 0.11 18.66
C VAL A 6 -5.36 0.05 19.07
N ILE A 7 -4.59 -0.89 18.51
CA ILE A 7 -3.18 -1.13 18.84
C ILE A 7 -2.29 -0.59 17.71
N ILE A 8 -1.36 0.30 18.06
CA ILE A 8 -0.52 1.02 17.10
C ILE A 8 0.95 0.84 17.46
N PRO A 9 1.72 0.00 16.74
CA PRO A 9 3.17 -0.05 16.86
C PRO A 9 3.78 1.20 16.22
N ILE A 10 4.73 1.85 16.90
CA ILE A 10 5.28 3.14 16.49
C ILE A 10 6.80 3.12 16.58
N PHE A 11 7.47 3.35 15.44
CA PHE A 11 8.92 3.47 15.37
C PHE A 11 9.34 4.41 14.24
N ASN A 12 9.89 5.59 14.59
CA ASN A 12 10.44 6.59 13.64
C ASN A 12 9.48 6.96 12.50
N VAL A 13 8.28 7.45 12.85
CA VAL A 13 7.19 7.80 11.92
C VAL A 13 6.65 9.22 12.12
N GLU A 14 7.47 10.15 12.60
CA GLU A 14 7.07 11.54 12.92
C GLU A 14 6.30 12.24 11.78
N ASN A 15 6.62 11.91 10.52
CA ASN A 15 6.01 12.52 9.35
C ASN A 15 4.56 12.06 9.10
N TYR A 16 4.18 10.88 9.60
CA TYR A 16 2.89 10.23 9.31
C TYR A 16 1.98 10.13 10.53
N LEU A 17 2.57 10.03 11.73
CA LEU A 17 1.89 9.70 12.98
C LEU A 17 0.72 10.63 13.30
N LYS A 18 0.85 11.94 13.04
CA LYS A 18 -0.25 12.90 13.30
C LYS A 18 -1.51 12.59 12.51
N LYS A 19 -1.38 12.14 11.26
CA LYS A 19 -2.52 11.78 10.42
C LYS A 19 -3.15 10.48 10.90
N CYS A 20 -2.33 9.48 11.20
CA CYS A 20 -2.77 8.21 11.77
C CYS A 20 -3.60 8.44 13.04
N LEU A 21 -3.05 9.12 14.04
CA LEU A 21 -3.75 9.39 15.31
C LEU A 21 -5.04 10.19 15.11
N LYS A 22 -5.04 11.23 14.28
CA LYS A 22 -6.24 12.01 13.99
C LYS A 22 -7.36 11.15 13.39
N SER A 23 -7.04 10.22 12.49
CA SER A 23 -8.05 9.34 11.88
C SER A 23 -8.70 8.41 12.91
N ILE A 24 -7.98 8.04 13.97
CA ILE A 24 -8.48 7.17 15.05
C ILE A 24 -9.24 7.98 16.11
N ILE A 25 -8.74 9.13 16.51
CA ILE A 25 -9.38 10.01 17.49
C ILE A 25 -10.75 10.49 16.99
N ASN A 26 -10.84 10.77 15.69
CA ASN A 26 -12.04 11.30 15.05
C ASN A 26 -13.09 10.24 14.70
N GLN A 27 -12.84 8.95 14.97
CA GLN A 27 -13.81 7.90 14.70
C GLN A 27 -15.20 8.21 15.24
N THR A 28 -16.25 7.82 14.50
CA THR A 28 -17.65 7.99 14.93
C THR A 28 -17.93 7.17 16.20
N LEU A 29 -17.39 5.96 16.32
CA LEU A 29 -17.41 5.16 17.54
C LEU A 29 -16.48 5.78 18.59
N LYS A 30 -17.04 6.27 19.72
CA LYS A 30 -16.27 6.95 20.76
C LYS A 30 -15.77 6.05 21.89
N ASP A 31 -16.42 4.93 22.14
CA ASP A 31 -16.06 3.98 23.20
C ASP A 31 -14.87 3.10 22.80
N ILE A 32 -13.72 3.74 22.60
CA ILE A 32 -12.47 3.09 22.18
C ILE A 32 -11.34 3.43 23.15
N GLU A 33 -10.33 2.57 23.20
CA GLU A 33 -9.01 2.87 23.76
C GLU A 33 -7.96 2.80 22.65
N ILE A 34 -6.96 3.64 22.72
CA ILE A 34 -5.92 3.80 21.70
C ILE A 34 -4.59 3.47 22.35
N ILE A 35 -4.05 2.30 22.06
CA ILE A 35 -2.85 1.77 22.69
C ILE A 35 -1.67 2.00 21.73
N CYS A 36 -0.85 2.99 22.05
CA CYS A 36 0.32 3.40 21.28
C CYS A 36 1.59 2.80 21.90
N ILE A 37 2.27 1.95 21.17
CA ILE A 37 3.53 1.34 21.62
C ILE A 37 4.69 2.01 20.91
N ASN A 38 5.36 2.93 21.60
CA ASN A 38 6.60 3.54 21.10
C ASN A 38 7.76 2.54 21.26
N ASP A 39 8.21 1.99 20.17
CA ASP A 39 9.26 0.97 20.11
C ASP A 39 10.66 1.59 20.00
N GLY A 40 10.95 2.55 20.89
CA GLY A 40 12.27 3.19 20.99
C GLY A 40 12.55 4.17 19.84
N SER A 41 11.56 4.97 19.42
CA SER A 41 11.76 6.00 18.40
C SER A 41 12.82 7.01 18.81
N SER A 42 13.66 7.38 17.86
CA SER A 42 14.72 8.39 18.00
C SER A 42 14.38 9.74 17.37
N ASP A 43 13.28 9.80 16.62
CA ASP A 43 12.71 11.02 16.02
C ASP A 43 11.68 11.69 16.95
N SER A 44 10.89 12.62 16.45
CA SER A 44 9.87 13.33 17.23
C SER A 44 8.59 12.51 17.51
N SER A 45 8.53 11.22 17.14
CA SER A 45 7.31 10.40 17.30
C SER A 45 6.84 10.35 18.76
N LEU A 46 7.74 10.17 19.73
CA LEU A 46 7.36 10.14 21.15
C LEU A 46 6.81 11.49 21.64
N ASN A 47 7.37 12.61 21.19
CA ASN A 47 6.85 13.94 21.55
C ASN A 47 5.43 14.13 20.99
N ILE A 48 5.20 13.75 19.74
CA ILE A 48 3.89 13.78 19.11
C ILE A 48 2.89 12.93 19.92
N LEU A 49 3.26 11.71 20.33
CA LEU A 49 2.41 10.86 21.16
C LEU A 49 2.02 11.52 22.48
N ASN A 50 2.99 12.10 23.18
CA ASN A 50 2.75 12.74 24.46
C ASN A 50 1.82 13.97 24.32
N ASP A 51 1.96 14.75 23.24
CA ASP A 51 1.08 15.88 22.94
C ASP A 51 -0.37 15.40 22.74
N PHE A 52 -0.58 14.33 21.97
CA PHE A 52 -1.91 13.76 21.74
C PHE A 52 -2.49 13.13 23.02
N ALA A 53 -1.70 12.37 23.77
CA ALA A 53 -2.14 11.75 25.01
C ALA A 53 -2.51 12.79 26.10
N SER A 54 -1.89 13.96 26.09
CA SER A 54 -2.26 15.05 26.99
C SER A 54 -3.63 15.67 26.69
N SER A 55 -4.13 15.49 25.47
CA SER A 55 -5.39 16.07 24.98
C SER A 55 -6.53 15.06 24.82
N ASP A 56 -6.25 13.77 24.88
CA ASP A 56 -7.25 12.70 24.73
C ASP A 56 -6.95 11.53 25.70
N GLU A 57 -7.78 11.37 26.73
CA GLU A 57 -7.63 10.36 27.78
C GLU A 57 -7.78 8.91 27.31
N ARG A 58 -8.26 8.69 26.09
CA ARG A 58 -8.37 7.36 25.48
C ARG A 58 -7.02 6.83 25.01
N ILE A 59 -5.99 7.69 24.91
CA ILE A 59 -4.66 7.34 24.44
C ILE A 59 -3.79 6.83 25.58
N ILE A 60 -3.32 5.61 25.44
CA ILE A 60 -2.39 4.95 26.37
C ILE A 60 -1.05 4.84 25.65
N VAL A 61 -0.01 5.43 26.19
CA VAL A 61 1.35 5.37 25.63
C VAL A 61 2.22 4.45 26.46
N LEU A 62 2.76 3.42 25.83
CA LEU A 62 3.83 2.59 26.37
C LEU A 62 5.12 2.82 25.57
N SER A 63 6.24 2.93 26.26
CA SER A 63 7.55 3.07 25.62
C SER A 63 8.46 1.91 26.02
N GLN A 64 9.14 1.34 25.04
CA GLN A 64 10.08 0.26 25.20
C GLN A 64 11.35 0.51 24.37
N LYS A 65 12.40 -0.31 24.54
CA LYS A 65 13.51 -0.37 23.59
C LYS A 65 13.00 -1.01 22.30
N ASN A 66 13.66 -0.69 21.17
CA ASN A 66 13.28 -1.28 19.90
C ASN A 66 13.43 -2.81 19.90
N HIS A 67 12.31 -3.50 19.74
CA HIS A 67 12.18 -4.95 19.66
C HIS A 67 11.41 -5.40 18.41
N GLY A 68 10.94 -4.47 17.60
CA GLY A 68 10.18 -4.72 16.38
C GLY A 68 8.65 -4.74 16.56
N PRO A 69 7.93 -4.76 15.43
CA PRO A 69 6.47 -4.64 15.41
C PRO A 69 5.75 -5.81 16.10
N ALA A 70 6.26 -7.04 15.98
CA ALA A 70 5.71 -8.21 16.66
C ALA A 70 5.58 -8.00 18.17
N LYS A 71 6.69 -7.62 18.82
CA LYS A 71 6.72 -7.36 20.26
C LYS A 71 5.77 -6.22 20.63
N SER A 72 5.77 -5.15 19.85
CA SER A 72 4.91 -4.00 20.09
C SER A 72 3.43 -4.39 20.03
N ARG A 73 3.01 -5.18 19.03
CA ARG A 73 1.62 -5.67 18.96
C ARG A 73 1.29 -6.60 20.11
N ASN A 74 2.21 -7.48 20.53
CA ASN A 74 2.02 -8.37 21.68
C ASN A 74 1.86 -7.59 22.99
N GLU A 75 2.67 -6.56 23.24
CA GLU A 75 2.51 -5.71 24.42
C GLU A 75 1.16 -4.98 24.41
N GLY A 76 0.73 -4.51 23.23
CA GLY A 76 -0.61 -3.93 23.08
C GLY A 76 -1.74 -4.92 23.40
N LEU A 77 -1.64 -6.15 22.90
CA LEU A 77 -2.62 -7.21 23.17
C LEU A 77 -2.76 -7.53 24.67
N LYS A 78 -1.65 -7.55 25.41
CA LYS A 78 -1.64 -7.86 26.86
C LYS A 78 -2.45 -6.87 27.70
N ILE A 79 -2.50 -5.60 27.30
CA ILE A 79 -3.19 -4.55 28.06
C ILE A 79 -4.54 -4.16 27.49
N ALA A 80 -4.88 -4.64 26.29
CA ALA A 80 -6.14 -4.37 25.63
C ALA A 80 -7.34 -4.86 26.43
N LYS A 81 -8.34 -3.97 26.64
CA LYS A 81 -9.57 -4.23 27.42
C LYS A 81 -10.84 -4.16 26.57
N GLY A 82 -10.74 -3.75 25.32
CA GLY A 82 -11.85 -3.68 24.37
C GLY A 82 -12.42 -5.06 24.07
N LYS A 83 -13.69 -5.10 23.69
CA LYS A 83 -14.32 -6.35 23.22
C LYS A 83 -13.74 -6.84 21.91
N TYR A 84 -13.23 -5.91 21.12
CA TYR A 84 -12.60 -6.17 19.82
C TYR A 84 -11.22 -5.51 19.76
N ILE A 85 -10.36 -6.09 18.95
CA ILE A 85 -8.98 -5.63 18.69
C ILE A 85 -8.89 -5.18 17.25
N PHE A 86 -8.28 -4.01 17.04
CA PHE A 86 -7.93 -3.52 15.72
C PHE A 86 -6.48 -3.05 15.70
N PHE A 87 -5.69 -3.56 14.77
CA PHE A 87 -4.32 -3.09 14.56
C PHE A 87 -4.31 -2.00 13.51
N VAL A 88 -3.49 -0.97 13.72
CA VAL A 88 -3.26 0.09 12.74
C VAL A 88 -1.77 0.37 12.68
N ASP A 89 -1.19 0.35 11.48
CA ASP A 89 0.21 0.73 11.30
C ASP A 89 0.32 2.27 11.33
N SER A 90 1.35 2.78 11.97
CA SER A 90 1.47 4.20 12.34
C SER A 90 1.72 5.16 11.18
N ASP A 91 2.00 4.65 9.98
CA ASP A 91 2.14 5.42 8.74
C ASP A 91 0.88 5.41 7.86
N ASP A 92 -0.17 4.67 8.28
CA ASP A 92 -1.46 4.53 7.61
C ASP A 92 -2.55 5.39 8.26
N TYR A 93 -3.77 5.35 7.70
CA TYR A 93 -4.95 5.97 8.30
C TYR A 93 -6.24 5.24 7.90
N ILE A 94 -7.29 5.42 8.70
CA ILE A 94 -8.59 4.77 8.50
C ILE A 94 -9.68 5.81 8.19
N GLN A 95 -10.80 5.36 7.61
CA GLN A 95 -11.98 6.21 7.38
C GLN A 95 -12.66 6.56 8.71
N ASP A 96 -13.30 7.71 8.81
CA ASP A 96 -13.87 8.22 10.07
C ASP A 96 -14.95 7.31 10.70
N TYR A 97 -15.58 6.45 9.91
CA TYR A 97 -16.64 5.52 10.32
C TYR A 97 -16.19 4.05 10.39
N THR A 98 -14.90 3.78 10.25
CA THR A 98 -14.34 2.41 10.17
C THR A 98 -14.70 1.57 11.38
N LEU A 99 -14.40 2.06 12.58
CA LEU A 99 -14.60 1.28 13.81
C LEU A 99 -16.08 1.02 14.11
N GLU A 100 -16.96 1.95 13.79
CA GLU A 100 -18.41 1.77 13.95
C GLU A 100 -18.93 0.68 13.02
N LYS A 101 -18.61 0.72 11.72
CA LYS A 101 -19.02 -0.30 10.75
C LYS A 101 -18.49 -1.69 11.11
N LEU A 102 -17.23 -1.80 11.48
CA LEU A 102 -16.61 -3.07 11.85
C LEU A 102 -17.26 -3.63 13.13
N TYR A 103 -17.48 -2.77 14.12
CA TYR A 103 -18.14 -3.16 15.38
C TYR A 103 -19.57 -3.62 15.16
N GLU A 104 -20.38 -2.89 14.37
CA GLU A 104 -21.76 -3.26 14.08
C GLU A 104 -21.84 -4.58 13.32
N ASN A 105 -21.00 -4.76 12.28
CA ASN A 105 -20.94 -6.02 11.54
C ASN A 105 -20.54 -7.18 12.44
N ALA A 106 -19.45 -7.03 13.24
CA ALA A 106 -18.99 -8.05 14.17
C ALA A 106 -20.04 -8.44 15.21
N LYS A 107 -20.76 -7.43 15.75
CA LYS A 107 -21.82 -7.63 16.74
C LYS A 107 -23.03 -8.35 16.15
N ASN A 108 -23.48 -7.94 14.96
CA ASN A 108 -24.68 -8.50 14.30
C ASN A 108 -24.46 -9.96 13.89
N ASN A 109 -23.26 -10.29 13.41
CA ASN A 109 -22.90 -11.63 12.94
C ASN A 109 -22.29 -12.50 14.06
N ASP A 110 -22.00 -11.95 15.23
CA ASP A 110 -21.23 -12.60 16.30
C ASP A 110 -19.92 -13.18 15.78
N SER A 111 -19.22 -12.40 14.94
CA SER A 111 -18.03 -12.85 14.22
C SER A 111 -16.80 -12.87 15.11
N ASP A 112 -15.94 -13.87 14.89
CA ASP A 112 -14.60 -13.94 15.47
C ASP A 112 -13.66 -12.96 14.77
N ILE A 113 -13.86 -12.81 13.45
CA ILE A 113 -13.06 -11.93 12.58
C ILE A 113 -13.99 -11.21 11.59
N VAL A 114 -13.76 -9.91 11.38
CA VAL A 114 -14.33 -9.18 10.26
C VAL A 114 -13.23 -8.80 9.30
N MET A 115 -13.38 -9.17 8.03
CA MET A 115 -12.53 -8.72 6.93
C MET A 115 -13.17 -7.54 6.21
N PHE A 116 -12.39 -6.74 5.50
CA PHE A 116 -12.89 -5.56 4.79
C PHE A 116 -11.95 -5.17 3.65
N LYS A 117 -12.39 -4.25 2.76
CA LYS A 117 -11.59 -3.75 1.66
C LYS A 117 -10.63 -2.65 2.10
N ILE A 118 -9.51 -2.55 1.37
CA ILE A 118 -8.46 -1.56 1.60
C ILE A 118 -8.20 -0.74 0.34
N SER A 119 -7.77 0.51 0.55
CA SER A 119 -7.22 1.35 -0.51
C SER A 119 -5.71 1.49 -0.32
N GLU A 120 -4.97 1.58 -1.40
CA GLU A 120 -3.55 1.93 -1.39
C GLU A 120 -3.36 3.37 -1.84
N PHE A 121 -2.33 4.05 -1.33
CA PHE A 121 -1.99 5.38 -1.79
C PHE A 121 -0.48 5.63 -1.81
N ILE A 122 -0.04 6.38 -2.82
CA ILE A 122 1.30 6.93 -2.95
C ILE A 122 1.30 8.38 -2.47
N ARG A 123 0.27 9.14 -2.90
CA ARG A 123 -0.02 10.52 -2.49
C ARG A 123 -1.38 10.56 -1.81
N GLU A 124 -1.54 11.49 -0.90
CA GLU A 124 -2.76 11.57 -0.07
C GLU A 124 -4.05 11.86 -0.85
N ASP A 125 -3.93 12.44 -2.04
CA ASP A 125 -5.02 12.76 -2.96
C ASP A 125 -5.34 11.67 -3.99
N GLU A 126 -4.52 10.60 -4.04
CA GLU A 126 -4.66 9.50 -4.99
C GLU A 126 -4.87 8.16 -4.28
N LEU A 127 -6.12 7.85 -3.90
CA LEU A 127 -6.49 6.54 -3.38
C LEU A 127 -6.75 5.56 -4.52
N LEU A 128 -6.00 4.47 -4.52
CA LEU A 128 -6.21 3.35 -5.43
C LEU A 128 -6.97 2.25 -4.69
N GLN A 129 -8.17 1.95 -5.14
CA GLN A 129 -8.93 0.80 -4.67
C GLN A 129 -8.25 -0.47 -5.16
N THR A 130 -7.88 -1.34 -4.23
CA THR A 130 -7.19 -2.59 -4.56
C THR A 130 -8.14 -3.77 -4.52
N ASN A 131 -7.84 -4.79 -5.31
CA ASN A 131 -8.57 -6.07 -5.24
C ASN A 131 -8.06 -6.97 -4.09
N ARG A 132 -7.16 -6.46 -3.24
CA ARG A 132 -6.78 -7.18 -2.04
C ARG A 132 -8.00 -7.31 -1.14
N PHE A 133 -8.31 -8.53 -0.71
CA PHE A 133 -9.52 -8.85 0.07
C PHE A 133 -10.85 -8.51 -0.62
N ASN A 134 -10.92 -8.53 -1.94
CA ASN A 134 -12.20 -8.40 -2.63
C ASN A 134 -12.94 -9.74 -2.61
N LEU A 135 -13.69 -9.99 -1.54
CA LEU A 135 -14.53 -11.19 -1.42
C LEU A 135 -15.87 -11.06 -2.15
N ASP A 136 -16.21 -9.90 -2.72
CA ASP A 136 -17.42 -9.73 -3.55
C ASP A 136 -17.41 -10.68 -4.75
N GLU A 137 -16.22 -10.98 -5.31
CA GLU A 137 -16.08 -11.93 -6.42
C GLU A 137 -16.22 -13.40 -5.98
N VAL A 138 -16.01 -13.69 -4.69
CA VAL A 138 -16.17 -15.04 -4.12
C VAL A 138 -17.62 -15.31 -3.75
N PHE A 139 -18.30 -14.29 -3.24
CA PHE A 139 -19.66 -14.35 -2.73
C PHE A 139 -20.56 -13.42 -3.52
N GLU A 140 -20.70 -13.70 -4.84
CA GLU A 140 -21.55 -12.92 -5.72
C GLU A 140 -23.00 -12.81 -5.16
N ASP A 141 -23.61 -11.63 -5.28
CA ASP A 141 -24.97 -11.32 -4.84
C ASP A 141 -25.26 -11.58 -3.33
N THR A 142 -24.23 -11.61 -2.48
CA THR A 142 -24.39 -11.87 -1.04
C THR A 142 -24.65 -10.58 -0.26
N ASP A 143 -25.68 -10.60 0.59
CA ASP A 143 -25.86 -9.57 1.63
C ASP A 143 -24.98 -9.87 2.83
N PHE A 144 -23.85 -9.18 2.94
CA PHE A 144 -22.86 -9.34 4.02
C PHE A 144 -23.34 -8.86 5.41
N ASN A 145 -24.53 -8.25 5.52
CA ASN A 145 -25.01 -7.79 6.82
C ASN A 145 -25.40 -8.94 7.76
N ASN A 146 -25.77 -10.10 7.22
CA ASN A 146 -26.17 -11.29 7.97
C ASN A 146 -25.50 -12.56 7.42
N PHE A 147 -24.26 -12.45 6.97
CA PHE A 147 -23.54 -13.54 6.32
C PHE A 147 -22.22 -13.81 7.05
N THR A 148 -21.99 -15.06 7.37
CA THR A 148 -20.70 -15.53 7.90
C THR A 148 -20.22 -16.74 7.11
N PHE A 149 -18.91 -16.88 7.06
CA PHE A 149 -18.22 -17.97 6.38
C PHE A 149 -17.04 -18.44 7.22
N THR A 150 -16.34 -19.45 6.76
CA THR A 150 -15.15 -20.00 7.38
C THR A 150 -13.96 -19.96 6.43
N TYR A 151 -12.78 -20.33 6.89
CA TYR A 151 -11.61 -20.45 6.02
C TYR A 151 -11.84 -21.40 4.84
N LYS A 152 -12.72 -22.41 4.98
CA LYS A 152 -13.02 -23.39 3.92
C LYS A 152 -13.67 -22.74 2.70
N ASP A 153 -14.51 -21.74 2.94
CA ASP A 153 -15.20 -21.01 1.89
C ASP A 153 -14.27 -20.06 1.11
N ILE A 154 -13.16 -19.65 1.75
CA ILE A 154 -12.15 -18.74 1.20
C ILE A 154 -10.75 -19.38 1.14
N LYS A 155 -10.67 -20.70 1.12
CA LYS A 155 -9.43 -21.48 1.21
C LYS A 155 -8.29 -20.96 0.32
N PRO A 156 -8.48 -20.65 -0.98
CA PRO A 156 -7.41 -20.12 -1.83
C PRO A 156 -6.81 -18.80 -1.35
N TYR A 157 -7.55 -18.05 -0.51
CA TYR A 157 -7.15 -16.75 -0.02
C TYR A 157 -6.40 -16.82 1.33
N VAL A 158 -6.52 -17.91 2.08
CA VAL A 158 -5.89 -18.08 3.40
C VAL A 158 -4.37 -17.99 3.32
N LEU A 159 -3.77 -18.57 2.29
CA LEU A 159 -2.31 -18.61 2.09
C LEU A 159 -1.82 -17.75 0.91
N ASN A 160 -2.70 -17.08 0.18
CA ASN A 160 -2.34 -16.33 -1.02
C ASN A 160 -2.78 -14.85 -1.01
N ASN A 161 -3.32 -14.38 0.10
CA ASN A 161 -3.80 -13.01 0.22
C ASN A 161 -2.92 -12.15 1.14
N SER A 162 -3.27 -10.89 1.34
CA SER A 162 -2.54 -10.01 2.22
C SER A 162 -2.57 -10.51 3.66
N PHE A 163 -1.40 -10.78 4.20
CA PHE A 163 -1.21 -11.35 5.55
C PHE A 163 -1.25 -10.32 6.68
N SER A 164 -1.49 -9.05 6.37
CA SER A 164 -1.37 -7.96 7.32
C SER A 164 -2.33 -8.09 8.50
N ALA A 165 -1.84 -7.85 9.71
CA ALA A 165 -2.64 -7.85 10.94
C ALA A 165 -3.73 -6.77 10.91
N TRP A 166 -3.43 -5.60 10.33
CA TRP A 166 -4.33 -4.45 10.22
C TRP A 166 -5.50 -4.64 9.24
N SER A 167 -5.48 -5.67 8.43
CA SER A 167 -6.54 -5.95 7.45
C SER A 167 -7.75 -6.71 8.02
N LYS A 168 -7.80 -6.86 9.33
CA LYS A 168 -8.85 -7.61 10.04
C LYS A 168 -9.20 -6.97 11.37
N PHE A 169 -10.43 -7.18 11.79
CA PHE A 169 -10.97 -6.78 13.08
C PHE A 169 -11.28 -8.03 13.88
N TYR A 170 -10.74 -8.16 15.07
CA TYR A 170 -10.74 -9.40 15.83
C TYR A 170 -11.59 -9.30 17.09
N LYS A 171 -12.41 -10.32 17.38
CA LYS A 171 -13.10 -10.46 18.65
C LYS A 171 -12.08 -10.85 19.72
N LYS A 172 -11.94 -10.03 20.77
CA LYS A 172 -10.92 -10.28 21.81
C LYS A 172 -11.09 -11.63 22.48
N SER A 173 -12.32 -12.04 22.83
CA SER A 173 -12.57 -13.34 23.46
C SER A 173 -12.19 -14.53 22.57
N PHE A 174 -12.20 -14.38 21.24
CA PHE A 174 -11.67 -15.38 20.33
C PHE A 174 -10.14 -15.46 20.44
N LEU A 175 -9.43 -14.33 20.42
CA LEU A 175 -7.99 -14.32 20.61
C LEU A 175 -7.60 -14.87 22.00
N ASP A 176 -8.34 -14.51 23.05
CA ASP A 176 -8.09 -14.97 24.44
C ASP A 176 -8.39 -16.46 24.65
N SER A 177 -9.10 -17.13 23.73
CA SER A 177 -9.43 -18.56 23.86
C SER A 177 -8.24 -19.48 23.57
N TYR A 178 -7.12 -18.93 23.12
CA TYR A 178 -5.89 -19.67 22.83
C TYR A 178 -4.68 -18.91 23.41
N ASP A 179 -3.84 -19.60 24.15
CA ASP A 179 -2.65 -19.01 24.80
C ASP A 179 -1.55 -18.57 23.80
N ASP A 180 -1.62 -19.04 22.56
CA ASP A 180 -0.61 -18.85 21.53
C ASP A 180 -1.00 -17.86 20.42
N PHE A 181 -2.07 -17.08 20.59
CA PHE A 181 -2.37 -15.96 19.70
C PHE A 181 -1.42 -14.78 19.97
N THR A 182 -0.17 -14.98 19.56
CA THR A 182 0.89 -13.98 19.63
C THR A 182 1.62 -13.86 18.31
N PHE A 183 2.19 -12.69 18.05
CA PHE A 183 3.10 -12.48 16.93
C PHE A 183 4.47 -13.07 17.29
N PRO A 184 5.15 -13.78 16.37
CA PRO A 184 6.47 -14.36 16.63
C PRO A 184 7.55 -13.28 16.77
N GLU A 185 8.01 -13.04 17.99
CA GLU A 185 8.97 -11.96 18.33
C GLU A 185 10.39 -12.19 17.76
N ASN A 186 10.69 -13.39 17.29
CA ASN A 186 11.97 -13.75 16.64
C ASN A 186 11.99 -13.51 15.13
N LEU A 187 10.93 -12.92 14.58
CA LEU A 187 10.84 -12.47 13.19
C LEU A 187 10.85 -10.95 13.13
N ILE A 188 11.57 -10.42 12.15
CA ILE A 188 11.58 -8.99 11.84
C ILE A 188 10.76 -8.71 10.57
N LEU A 189 10.70 -9.70 9.67
CA LEU A 189 9.97 -9.62 8.43
C LEU A 189 8.88 -10.68 8.42
N GLY A 190 7.63 -10.26 8.12
CA GLY A 190 6.50 -11.17 7.89
C GLY A 190 5.97 -11.87 9.14
N GLU A 191 6.13 -11.25 10.29
CA GLU A 191 5.58 -11.70 11.58
C GLU A 191 4.05 -11.81 11.58
N ASP A 192 3.41 -11.10 10.65
CA ASP A 192 1.96 -11.13 10.45
C ASP A 192 1.47 -12.46 9.87
N VAL A 193 2.30 -13.13 9.07
CA VAL A 193 1.88 -14.32 8.29
C VAL A 193 1.40 -15.45 9.17
N PRO A 194 2.17 -15.92 10.19
CA PRO A 194 1.68 -16.98 11.07
C PRO A 194 0.45 -16.55 11.88
N PHE A 195 0.40 -15.30 12.36
CA PHE A 195 -0.75 -14.78 13.09
C PHE A 195 -2.01 -14.75 12.21
N HIS A 196 -1.88 -14.31 10.97
CA HIS A 196 -2.97 -14.29 9.98
C HIS A 196 -3.51 -15.70 9.71
N VAL A 197 -2.63 -16.64 9.35
CA VAL A 197 -3.04 -18.01 9.02
C VAL A 197 -3.74 -18.65 10.20
N LYS A 198 -3.10 -18.60 11.37
CA LYS A 198 -3.65 -19.12 12.62
C LYS A 198 -5.03 -18.54 12.95
N SER A 199 -5.20 -17.23 12.80
CA SER A 199 -6.46 -16.57 13.09
C SER A 199 -7.59 -17.04 12.16
N LEU A 200 -7.33 -17.22 10.86
CA LEU A 200 -8.34 -17.66 9.92
C LEU A 200 -8.72 -19.15 10.12
N ILE A 201 -7.74 -20.03 10.26
CA ILE A 201 -8.02 -21.48 10.38
C ILE A 201 -8.73 -21.85 11.69
N ARG A 202 -8.53 -21.07 12.77
CA ARG A 202 -9.20 -21.27 14.06
C ARG A 202 -10.56 -20.57 14.18
N SER A 203 -10.82 -19.61 13.29
CA SER A 203 -12.07 -18.85 13.33
C SER A 203 -13.25 -19.71 12.91
N SER A 204 -14.32 -19.68 13.71
CA SER A 204 -15.57 -20.37 13.40
C SER A 204 -16.54 -19.51 12.61
N LYS A 205 -16.40 -18.18 12.71
CA LYS A 205 -17.26 -17.19 12.06
C LYS A 205 -16.46 -16.02 11.56
N ILE A 206 -16.29 -15.93 10.26
CA ILE A 206 -15.71 -14.78 9.57
C ILE A 206 -16.86 -14.02 8.90
N SER A 207 -16.86 -12.69 8.98
CA SER A 207 -17.75 -11.85 8.20
C SER A 207 -16.97 -10.84 7.36
N PHE A 208 -17.65 -10.12 6.49
CA PHE A 208 -17.04 -9.20 5.56
C PHE A 208 -17.80 -7.88 5.46
N VAL A 209 -17.07 -6.78 5.36
CA VAL A 209 -17.59 -5.44 5.04
C VAL A 209 -17.03 -5.02 3.69
N SER A 210 -17.88 -4.81 2.69
CA SER A 210 -17.47 -4.48 1.33
C SER A 210 -17.09 -3.00 1.12
N ASP A 211 -16.88 -2.24 2.20
CA ASP A 211 -16.39 -0.87 2.16
C ASP A 211 -14.86 -0.81 2.23
N TYR A 212 -14.28 0.21 1.59
CA TYR A 212 -12.86 0.55 1.71
C TYR A 212 -12.63 1.34 3.00
N LEU A 213 -12.18 0.66 4.06
CA LEU A 213 -12.12 1.21 5.42
C LEU A 213 -10.71 1.61 5.87
N TYR A 214 -9.69 1.06 5.25
CA TYR A 214 -8.28 1.27 5.59
C TYR A 214 -7.50 1.81 4.40
N ASN A 215 -6.63 2.80 4.64
CA ASN A 215 -5.80 3.41 3.61
C ASN A 215 -4.34 3.09 3.90
N TYR A 216 -3.78 2.18 3.11
CA TYR A 216 -2.42 1.68 3.22
C TYR A 216 -1.44 2.53 2.42
N ARG A 217 -0.36 3.00 3.06
CA ARG A 217 0.69 3.79 2.43
C ARG A 217 1.75 2.90 1.78
N VAL A 218 1.87 2.98 0.44
CA VAL A 218 2.91 2.24 -0.30
C VAL A 218 4.21 3.03 -0.50
N SER A 219 4.23 4.32 -0.17
CA SER A 219 5.37 5.23 -0.46
C SER A 219 6.32 5.47 0.72
N ASN A 220 6.24 4.67 1.80
CA ASN A 220 7.16 4.82 2.93
C ASN A 220 8.52 4.18 2.63
N SER A 221 9.53 5.00 2.35
CA SER A 221 10.91 4.54 2.07
C SER A 221 11.59 3.87 3.28
N ASN A 222 11.10 4.12 4.49
CA ASN A 222 11.61 3.54 5.73
C ASN A 222 10.88 2.23 6.11
N SER A 223 9.98 1.75 5.27
CA SER A 223 9.27 0.49 5.51
C SER A 223 10.26 -0.67 5.64
N ILE A 224 10.01 -1.56 6.60
CA ILE A 224 10.77 -2.80 6.82
C ILE A 224 10.77 -3.66 5.55
N MET A 225 9.73 -3.58 4.73
CA MET A 225 9.60 -4.29 3.46
C MET A 225 10.70 -3.92 2.44
N HIS A 226 11.30 -2.74 2.55
CA HIS A 226 12.40 -2.30 1.69
C HIS A 226 13.79 -2.67 2.22
N SER A 227 13.87 -3.30 3.40
CA SER A 227 15.14 -3.72 3.99
C SER A 227 15.67 -5.00 3.34
N ASP A 228 16.95 -5.01 2.96
CA ASP A 228 17.63 -6.23 2.47
C ASP A 228 17.99 -7.20 3.62
N LYS A 229 17.75 -6.80 4.86
CA LYS A 229 18.04 -7.61 6.05
C LYS A 229 16.92 -8.63 6.31
N ASN A 230 17.30 -9.74 6.98
CA ASN A 230 16.36 -10.74 7.51
C ASN A 230 15.53 -11.52 6.45
N ARG A 231 16.02 -11.61 5.21
CA ARG A 231 15.36 -12.39 4.15
C ARG A 231 15.23 -13.87 4.48
N ASN A 232 16.13 -14.40 5.34
CA ASN A 232 16.08 -15.78 5.83
C ASN A 232 14.89 -16.05 6.78
N ASP A 233 14.22 -15.01 7.28
CA ASP A 233 13.02 -15.16 8.12
C ASP A 233 11.91 -15.90 7.37
N ILE A 234 11.90 -15.85 6.03
CA ILE A 234 10.89 -16.57 5.23
C ILE A 234 10.91 -18.09 5.50
N PHE A 235 12.07 -18.69 5.73
CA PHE A 235 12.16 -20.12 6.06
C PHE A 235 11.52 -20.41 7.43
N LYS A 236 11.72 -19.52 8.41
CA LYS A 236 11.09 -19.64 9.72
C LYS A 236 9.57 -19.43 9.62
N ILE A 237 9.14 -18.45 8.82
CA ILE A 237 7.72 -18.20 8.57
C ILE A 237 7.05 -19.45 7.99
N CYS A 238 7.63 -20.02 6.93
CA CYS A 238 7.09 -21.24 6.33
C CYS A 238 6.99 -22.39 7.35
N ASN A 239 8.02 -22.56 8.18
CA ASN A 239 8.00 -23.60 9.22
C ASN A 239 6.91 -23.34 10.29
N LEU A 240 6.70 -22.07 10.69
CA LEU A 240 5.63 -21.71 11.64
C LEU A 240 4.25 -21.98 11.03
N VAL A 241 4.02 -21.56 9.79
CA VAL A 241 2.76 -21.80 9.08
C VAL A 241 2.51 -23.32 8.92
N GLU A 242 3.52 -24.08 8.52
CA GLU A 242 3.41 -25.53 8.39
C GLU A 242 3.04 -26.20 9.71
N ASN A 243 3.67 -25.76 10.82
CA ASN A 243 3.36 -26.27 12.16
C ASN A 243 1.95 -25.89 12.58
N ASP A 244 1.52 -24.65 12.36
CA ASP A 244 0.17 -24.21 12.68
C ASP A 244 -0.88 -25.04 11.91
N LEU A 245 -0.68 -25.27 10.60
CA LEU A 245 -1.57 -26.12 9.81
C LEU A 245 -1.61 -27.57 10.31
N LYS A 246 -0.47 -28.13 10.73
CA LYS A 246 -0.39 -29.48 11.30
C LYS A 246 -1.06 -29.58 12.67
N ASN A 247 -0.86 -28.58 13.52
CA ASN A 247 -1.46 -28.55 14.86
C ASN A 247 -3.00 -28.44 14.83
N GLU A 248 -3.54 -27.84 13.76
CA GLU A 248 -4.99 -27.71 13.55
C GLU A 248 -5.55 -28.83 12.64
N ASP A 249 -4.78 -29.90 12.40
CA ASP A 249 -5.17 -31.07 11.60
C ASP A 249 -5.68 -30.72 10.16
N CYS A 250 -5.21 -29.60 9.60
CA CYS A 250 -5.63 -29.15 8.28
C CYS A 250 -4.50 -29.07 7.24
N PHE A 251 -3.28 -29.56 7.55
CA PHE A 251 -2.14 -29.48 6.63
C PHE A 251 -2.40 -30.19 5.31
N GLU A 252 -2.96 -31.40 5.31
CA GLU A 252 -3.27 -32.16 4.10
C GLU A 252 -4.24 -31.41 3.18
N GLU A 253 -5.21 -30.69 3.79
CA GLU A 253 -6.14 -29.84 3.06
C GLU A 253 -5.45 -28.66 2.38
N PHE A 254 -4.42 -28.06 3.00
CA PHE A 254 -3.69 -26.90 2.52
C PHE A 254 -2.35 -27.22 1.83
N GLU A 255 -1.97 -28.47 1.67
CA GLU A 255 -0.65 -28.87 1.18
C GLU A 255 -0.26 -28.21 -0.15
N ARG A 256 -1.20 -28.10 -1.06
CA ARG A 256 -1.00 -27.43 -2.34
C ARG A 256 -0.76 -25.93 -2.14
N GLU A 257 -1.68 -25.24 -1.48
CA GLU A 257 -1.61 -23.79 -1.25
C GLU A 257 -0.37 -23.42 -0.42
N PHE A 258 0.02 -24.27 0.54
CA PHE A 258 1.24 -24.11 1.31
C PHE A 258 2.49 -24.26 0.42
N SER A 259 2.54 -25.26 -0.43
CA SER A 259 3.64 -25.47 -1.38
C SER A 259 3.76 -24.29 -2.35
N GLU A 260 2.63 -23.77 -2.82
CA GLU A 260 2.59 -22.58 -3.67
C GLU A 260 3.06 -21.32 -2.94
N LEU A 261 2.60 -21.08 -1.70
CA LEU A 261 3.08 -19.99 -0.84
C LEU A 261 4.60 -20.08 -0.66
N LYS A 262 5.09 -21.24 -0.19
CA LYS A 262 6.50 -21.47 0.11
C LYS A 262 7.38 -21.24 -1.12
N THR A 263 7.02 -21.81 -2.26
CA THR A 263 7.75 -21.65 -3.52
C THR A 263 7.79 -20.18 -3.95
N ASN A 264 6.64 -19.51 -3.95
CA ASN A 264 6.55 -18.11 -4.40
C ASN A 264 7.35 -17.15 -3.52
N GLN A 265 7.26 -17.31 -2.21
CA GLN A 265 7.98 -16.47 -1.26
C GLN A 265 9.49 -16.70 -1.30
N ILE A 266 9.94 -17.97 -1.33
CA ILE A 266 11.36 -18.29 -1.44
C ILE A 266 11.95 -17.74 -2.75
N TYR A 267 11.27 -17.93 -3.86
CA TYR A 267 11.68 -17.39 -5.17
C TYR A 267 11.77 -15.86 -5.15
N HIS A 268 10.75 -15.18 -4.57
CA HIS A 268 10.74 -13.72 -4.48
C HIS A 268 11.95 -13.20 -3.70
N TYR A 269 12.24 -13.77 -2.55
CA TYR A 269 13.34 -13.32 -1.70
C TYR A 269 14.72 -13.73 -2.17
N ALA A 270 14.86 -14.77 -2.99
CA ALA A 270 16.15 -15.18 -3.57
C ALA A 270 16.82 -14.03 -4.35
N MET A 271 16.03 -13.26 -5.09
CA MET A 271 16.52 -12.09 -5.81
C MET A 271 17.02 -10.95 -4.92
N GLN A 272 16.44 -10.83 -3.75
CA GLN A 272 16.76 -9.74 -2.82
C GLN A 272 17.91 -10.13 -1.89
N ALA A 273 18.00 -11.40 -1.51
CA ALA A 273 19.04 -11.91 -0.62
C ALA A 273 20.43 -11.86 -1.23
N LYS A 274 20.58 -12.09 -2.54
CA LYS A 274 21.87 -12.10 -3.28
C LYS A 274 22.96 -12.88 -2.55
N SER A 275 22.59 -14.03 -1.98
CA SER A 275 23.42 -14.83 -1.07
C SER A 275 23.40 -16.29 -1.47
N GLU A 276 24.60 -16.90 -1.59
CA GLU A 276 24.74 -18.33 -1.86
C GLU A 276 24.17 -19.19 -0.72
N ASP A 277 24.33 -18.73 0.53
CA ASP A 277 23.76 -19.45 1.68
C ASP A 277 22.24 -19.46 1.64
N TYR A 278 21.63 -18.34 1.23
CA TYR A 278 20.17 -18.30 1.01
C TYR A 278 19.76 -19.30 -0.07
N LEU A 279 20.45 -19.27 -1.22
CA LEU A 279 20.14 -20.13 -2.35
C LEU A 279 20.28 -21.62 -1.99
N LYS A 280 21.30 -21.98 -1.23
CA LYS A 280 21.48 -23.33 -0.71
C LYS A 280 20.29 -23.77 0.14
N THR A 281 19.90 -22.94 1.12
CA THR A 281 18.73 -23.21 1.98
C THR A 281 17.45 -23.28 1.15
N ALA A 282 17.30 -22.39 0.16
CA ALA A 282 16.15 -22.39 -0.74
C ALA A 282 16.01 -23.71 -1.51
N LYS A 283 17.12 -24.25 -2.04
CA LYS A 283 17.15 -25.57 -2.71
C LYS A 283 16.72 -26.67 -1.76
N GLU A 284 17.30 -26.71 -0.56
CA GLU A 284 16.93 -27.67 0.48
C GLU A 284 15.47 -27.66 0.83
N GLU A 285 14.88 -26.45 0.95
CA GLU A 285 13.47 -26.28 1.31
C GLU A 285 12.50 -26.59 0.16
N ILE A 286 12.84 -26.23 -1.07
CA ILE A 286 12.02 -26.53 -2.25
C ILE A 286 12.07 -28.03 -2.58
N SER A 287 13.23 -28.72 -2.39
CA SER A 287 13.34 -30.15 -2.66
C SER A 287 12.49 -31.05 -1.75
N LYS A 288 11.97 -30.49 -0.64
CA LYS A 288 11.05 -31.21 0.27
C LYS A 288 9.60 -31.17 -0.20
N LEU A 289 9.27 -30.34 -1.19
CA LEU A 289 7.91 -30.15 -1.68
C LEU A 289 7.55 -31.21 -2.73
N ASP A 290 6.27 -31.57 -2.77
CA ASP A 290 5.70 -32.33 -3.89
C ASP A 290 5.44 -31.36 -5.07
N LEU A 291 6.39 -31.34 -6.01
CA LEU A 291 6.36 -30.39 -7.13
C LEU A 291 5.19 -30.65 -8.09
N ASP A 292 4.66 -31.88 -8.14
CA ASP A 292 3.51 -32.20 -8.99
C ASP A 292 2.21 -31.51 -8.54
N LYS A 293 2.18 -31.03 -7.29
CA LYS A 293 1.05 -30.25 -6.75
C LYS A 293 1.10 -28.76 -7.10
N LEU A 294 2.22 -28.27 -7.62
CA LEU A 294 2.38 -26.86 -8.00
C LEU A 294 1.67 -26.57 -9.32
N SER A 295 1.16 -25.34 -9.43
CA SER A 295 0.76 -24.80 -10.74
C SER A 295 1.98 -24.73 -11.67
N ASN A 296 1.75 -24.81 -13.00
CA ASN A 296 2.84 -24.79 -14.00
C ASN A 296 3.81 -23.61 -13.79
N ARG A 297 3.28 -22.46 -13.42
CA ARG A 297 4.09 -21.26 -13.16
C ARG A 297 4.99 -21.43 -11.95
N LEU A 298 4.48 -21.98 -10.86
CA LEU A 298 5.26 -22.19 -9.63
C LEU A 298 6.21 -23.37 -9.76
N PHE A 299 5.85 -24.40 -10.49
CA PHE A 299 6.76 -25.47 -10.90
C PHE A 299 7.99 -24.92 -11.65
N SER A 300 7.77 -24.02 -12.62
CA SER A 300 8.89 -23.35 -13.32
C SER A 300 9.77 -22.53 -12.37
N LYS A 301 9.19 -21.81 -11.42
CA LYS A 301 9.95 -21.09 -10.39
C LYS A 301 10.75 -22.02 -9.47
N ALA A 302 10.16 -23.15 -9.06
CA ALA A 302 10.84 -24.17 -8.27
C ALA A 302 12.05 -24.72 -9.02
N ASN A 303 11.89 -25.04 -10.30
CA ASN A 303 13.00 -25.55 -11.13
C ASN A 303 14.12 -24.52 -11.30
N VAL A 304 13.82 -23.24 -11.45
CA VAL A 304 14.86 -22.19 -11.49
C VAL A 304 15.71 -22.22 -10.21
N ILE A 305 15.10 -22.42 -9.04
CA ILE A 305 15.82 -22.54 -7.77
C ILE A 305 16.66 -23.83 -7.73
N LEU A 306 16.06 -24.95 -8.11
CA LEU A 306 16.71 -26.26 -8.00
C LEU A 306 17.87 -26.46 -8.99
N GLU A 307 17.72 -25.97 -10.20
CA GLU A 307 18.65 -26.21 -11.31
C GLU A 307 19.75 -25.16 -11.46
N CYS A 308 19.66 -24.00 -10.79
CA CYS A 308 20.71 -22.99 -10.86
C CYS A 308 21.98 -23.44 -10.16
N GLU A 309 23.17 -23.13 -10.72
CA GLU A 309 24.44 -23.48 -10.12
C GLU A 309 24.80 -22.57 -8.96
N ASP A 310 24.67 -21.28 -9.16
CA ASP A 310 24.97 -20.21 -8.21
C ASP A 310 23.94 -19.05 -8.33
N ILE A 311 24.16 -17.98 -7.56
CA ILE A 311 23.27 -16.83 -7.55
C ILE A 311 23.26 -16.07 -8.89
N ALA A 312 24.36 -16.07 -9.63
CA ALA A 312 24.43 -15.41 -10.93
C ALA A 312 23.61 -16.21 -11.98
N ASP A 313 23.72 -17.53 -11.96
CA ASP A 313 22.93 -18.42 -12.80
C ASP A 313 21.43 -18.35 -12.42
N PHE A 314 21.11 -18.27 -11.11
CA PHE A 314 19.73 -18.01 -10.66
C PHE A 314 19.16 -16.73 -11.26
N ILE A 315 19.94 -15.64 -11.24
CA ILE A 315 19.50 -14.34 -11.81
C ILE A 315 19.23 -14.48 -13.31
N VAL A 316 20.10 -15.13 -14.05
CA VAL A 316 19.94 -15.37 -15.49
C VAL A 316 18.67 -16.18 -15.77
N LYS A 317 18.53 -17.36 -15.15
CA LYS A 317 17.38 -18.25 -15.34
C LYS A 317 16.07 -17.58 -14.94
N LYS A 318 16.08 -16.76 -13.88
CA LYS A 318 14.91 -15.99 -13.49
C LYS A 318 14.48 -15.02 -14.60
N TYR A 319 15.41 -14.24 -15.15
CA TYR A 319 15.05 -13.32 -16.24
C TYR A 319 14.61 -14.05 -17.50
N GLU A 320 15.20 -15.20 -17.81
CA GLU A 320 14.75 -16.07 -18.91
C GLU A 320 13.31 -16.54 -18.71
N LEU A 321 12.96 -16.96 -17.48
CA LEU A 321 11.59 -17.33 -17.13
C LEU A 321 10.63 -16.15 -17.26
N GLU A 322 10.97 -14.98 -16.71
CA GLU A 322 10.15 -13.77 -16.81
C GLU A 322 9.95 -13.33 -18.27
N ILE A 323 10.99 -13.39 -19.10
CA ILE A 323 10.89 -13.13 -20.54
C ILE A 323 9.99 -14.15 -21.23
N SER A 324 10.08 -15.42 -20.85
CA SER A 324 9.22 -16.49 -21.38
C SER A 324 7.75 -16.27 -20.95
N GLU A 325 7.51 -15.92 -19.69
CA GLU A 325 6.18 -15.56 -19.19
C GLU A 325 5.59 -14.34 -19.94
N LEU A 326 6.40 -13.29 -20.15
CA LEU A 326 6.00 -12.10 -20.91
C LEU A 326 5.73 -12.42 -22.39
N LYS A 327 6.47 -13.35 -22.99
CA LYS A 327 6.21 -13.79 -24.36
C LYS A 327 4.97 -14.65 -24.47
N SER A 328 4.71 -15.49 -23.48
CA SER A 328 3.51 -16.37 -23.43
C SER A 328 2.26 -15.65 -22.94
N ALA A 329 2.45 -14.57 -22.14
CA ALA A 329 1.33 -13.72 -21.71
C ALA A 329 0.81 -12.90 -22.90
N ASN A 330 0.07 -13.57 -23.76
CA ASN A 330 -0.81 -13.03 -24.76
C ASN A 330 -0.18 -12.12 -25.84
N GLU A 331 -0.06 -12.63 -27.04
CA GLU A 331 0.04 -11.84 -28.27
C GLU A 331 -0.95 -10.65 -28.29
N ILE A 332 -2.09 -10.79 -27.57
CA ILE A 332 -3.10 -9.74 -27.37
C ILE A 332 -2.56 -8.57 -26.55
N ILE A 333 -1.88 -8.79 -25.42
CA ILE A 333 -1.34 -7.69 -24.58
C ILE A 333 -0.19 -6.99 -25.32
N ILE A 334 0.69 -7.76 -25.95
CA ILE A 334 1.78 -7.21 -26.79
C ILE A 334 1.19 -6.50 -28.01
N GLY A 335 0.13 -7.04 -28.60
CA GLY A 335 -0.62 -6.41 -29.70
C GLY A 335 -1.26 -5.09 -29.25
N ASN A 336 -1.91 -5.06 -28.09
CA ASN A 336 -2.51 -3.85 -27.53
C ASN A 336 -1.46 -2.80 -27.17
N ILE A 337 -0.33 -3.20 -26.57
CA ILE A 337 0.78 -2.28 -26.27
C ILE A 337 1.40 -1.74 -27.57
N ARG A 338 1.62 -2.59 -28.58
CA ARG A 338 2.09 -2.15 -29.91
C ARG A 338 1.13 -1.17 -30.57
N GLN A 339 -0.17 -1.46 -30.50
CA GLN A 339 -1.21 -0.56 -31.03
C GLN A 339 -1.24 0.77 -30.26
N SER A 340 -1.19 0.73 -28.94
CA SER A 340 -1.14 1.93 -28.09
C SER A 340 0.13 2.76 -28.37
N TYR A 341 1.26 2.10 -28.53
CA TYR A 341 2.51 2.77 -28.93
C TYR A 341 2.42 3.41 -30.32
N ALA A 342 1.83 2.70 -31.29
CA ALA A 342 1.61 3.24 -32.63
C ALA A 342 0.71 4.48 -32.61
N ASN A 343 -0.37 4.45 -31.85
CA ASN A 343 -1.29 5.58 -31.64
C ASN A 343 -0.55 6.78 -31.00
N LEU A 344 0.23 6.51 -29.94
CA LEU A 344 1.02 7.55 -29.27
C LEU A 344 2.07 8.19 -30.22
N MET A 345 2.70 7.40 -31.06
CA MET A 345 3.66 7.89 -32.08
C MET A 345 2.98 8.73 -33.17
N ASP A 346 1.77 8.39 -33.58
CA ASP A 346 0.97 9.18 -34.50
C ASP A 346 0.59 10.54 -33.87
N ASP A 347 0.13 10.53 -32.64
CA ASP A 347 -0.19 11.76 -31.92
C ASP A 347 1.04 12.63 -31.65
N TYR A 348 2.18 12.01 -31.31
CA TYR A 348 3.46 12.73 -31.22
C TYR A 348 3.84 13.40 -32.55
N ASN A 349 3.68 12.70 -33.67
CA ASN A 349 3.97 13.26 -34.98
C ASN A 349 3.02 14.42 -35.36
N LYS A 350 1.71 14.30 -35.04
CA LYS A 350 0.73 15.39 -35.20
C LYS A 350 1.11 16.61 -34.33
N LEU A 351 1.49 16.40 -33.08
CA LEU A 351 1.97 17.45 -32.18
C LEU A 351 3.24 18.10 -32.68
N LYS A 352 4.18 17.33 -33.18
CA LYS A 352 5.42 17.82 -33.80
C LYS A 352 5.16 18.72 -35.01
N GLN A 353 4.22 18.33 -35.89
CA GLN A 353 3.80 19.16 -37.02
C GLN A 353 3.07 20.43 -36.55
N LYS A 354 2.20 20.34 -35.54
CA LYS A 354 1.51 21.50 -34.96
C LYS A 354 2.51 22.50 -34.35
N ASN A 355 3.50 21.99 -33.64
CA ASN A 355 4.58 22.81 -33.08
C ASN A 355 5.43 23.49 -34.18
N LYS A 356 5.71 22.81 -35.28
CA LYS A 356 6.41 23.40 -36.44
C LYS A 356 5.60 24.55 -37.05
N LYS A 357 4.28 24.37 -37.23
CA LYS A 357 3.36 25.43 -37.70
C LYS A 357 3.29 26.62 -36.75
N LEU A 358 3.23 26.35 -35.43
CA LEU A 358 3.24 27.39 -34.39
C LEU A 358 4.56 28.18 -34.37
N LYS A 359 5.71 27.54 -34.51
CA LYS A 359 7.01 28.20 -34.60
C LYS A 359 7.06 29.14 -35.80
N GLN A 360 6.55 28.70 -36.97
CA GLN A 360 6.48 29.55 -38.19
C GLN A 360 5.52 30.74 -37.97
N LYS A 361 4.37 30.54 -37.35
CA LYS A 361 3.41 31.60 -37.01
C LYS A 361 4.00 32.61 -36.03
N ASN A 362 4.74 32.15 -35.03
CA ASN A 362 5.42 33.00 -34.05
C ASN A 362 6.55 33.82 -34.71
N ALA A 363 7.28 33.25 -35.66
CA ALA A 363 8.31 33.99 -36.41
C ALA A 363 7.66 35.13 -37.22
N LYS A 364 6.54 34.85 -37.93
CA LYS A 364 5.78 35.88 -38.67
C LYS A 364 5.22 36.98 -37.77
N LEU A 365 4.74 36.62 -36.57
CA LEU A 365 4.28 37.58 -35.58
C LEU A 365 5.40 38.44 -35.00
N LYS A 366 6.58 37.87 -34.78
CA LYS A 366 7.78 38.65 -34.38
C LYS A 366 8.19 39.68 -35.42
N ASP A 367 8.21 39.30 -36.73
CA ASP A 367 8.49 40.22 -37.82
C ASP A 367 7.43 41.33 -37.87
N LYS A 368 6.14 40.99 -37.80
CA LYS A 368 5.04 41.99 -37.78
C LYS A 368 5.15 42.94 -36.59
N ASN A 369 5.49 42.43 -35.41
CA ASN A 369 5.70 43.26 -34.21
C ASN A 369 6.92 44.20 -34.35
N SER A 370 7.99 43.73 -34.97
CA SER A 370 9.16 44.56 -35.28
C SER A 370 8.79 45.73 -36.20
N LYS A 371 8.06 45.48 -37.31
CA LYS A 371 7.55 46.50 -38.22
C LYS A 371 6.59 47.49 -37.57
N LEU A 372 5.73 47.01 -36.65
CA LEU A 372 4.85 47.87 -35.87
C LEU A 372 5.61 48.77 -34.88
N LYS A 373 6.65 48.26 -34.22
CA LYS A 373 7.53 49.06 -33.36
C LYS A 373 8.23 50.18 -34.13
N GLU A 374 8.71 49.89 -35.34
CA GLU A 374 9.34 50.88 -36.19
C GLU A 374 8.36 51.96 -36.65
N LYS A 375 7.14 51.56 -37.10
CA LYS A 375 6.06 52.51 -37.42
C LYS A 375 5.68 53.38 -36.23
N ASN A 376 5.56 52.82 -35.05
CA ASN A 376 5.23 53.57 -33.81
C ASN A 376 6.35 54.56 -33.46
N LYS A 377 7.60 54.20 -33.68
CA LYS A 377 8.75 55.13 -33.50
C LYS A 377 8.63 56.30 -34.42
N ILE A 378 8.43 56.05 -35.77
CA ILE A 378 8.24 57.08 -36.77
C ILE A 378 7.04 58.00 -36.42
N LEU A 379 5.93 57.43 -36.01
CA LEU A 379 4.74 58.22 -35.55
C LEU A 379 5.05 59.05 -34.33
N SER A 380 5.81 58.50 -33.36
CA SER A 380 6.21 59.24 -32.15
C SER A 380 7.10 60.44 -32.50
N ASP A 381 8.06 60.21 -33.44
CA ASP A 381 8.97 61.29 -33.88
C ASP A 381 8.22 62.35 -34.66
N LYS A 382 7.32 61.99 -35.58
CA LYS A 382 6.42 62.96 -36.27
C LYS A 382 5.52 63.72 -35.28
N ASN A 383 5.00 63.07 -34.25
CA ASN A 383 4.22 63.73 -33.21
C ASN A 383 5.07 64.77 -32.43
N LYS A 384 6.32 64.42 -32.10
CA LYS A 384 7.24 65.38 -31.48
C LYS A 384 7.51 66.59 -32.37
N GLU A 385 7.71 66.35 -33.67
CA GLU A 385 7.91 67.38 -34.66
C GLU A 385 6.70 68.33 -34.77
N ILE A 386 5.48 67.77 -34.86
CA ILE A 386 4.24 68.55 -34.86
C ILE A 386 4.11 69.36 -33.55
N LEU A 387 4.35 68.77 -32.38
CA LEU A 387 4.28 69.43 -31.09
C LEU A 387 5.33 70.56 -30.91
N SER A 388 6.47 70.46 -31.59
CA SER A 388 7.52 71.44 -31.56
C SER A 388 7.35 72.57 -32.59
N SER A 389 6.48 72.37 -33.59
CA SER A 389 6.26 73.33 -34.66
C SER A 389 5.71 74.66 -34.15
N ARG A 390 6.09 75.78 -34.87
CA ARG A 390 5.56 77.09 -34.51
C ARG A 390 4.06 77.18 -34.60
N SER A 391 3.41 76.54 -35.56
CA SER A 391 1.95 76.46 -35.71
C SER A 391 1.27 75.79 -34.51
N TRP A 392 1.81 74.65 -34.00
CA TRP A 392 1.28 73.96 -32.81
C TRP A 392 1.42 74.79 -31.55
N LYS A 393 2.56 75.46 -31.37
CA LYS A 393 2.81 76.34 -30.21
C LYS A 393 1.86 77.55 -30.19
N ILE A 394 1.60 78.15 -31.37
CA ILE A 394 0.69 79.30 -31.52
C ILE A 394 -0.79 78.93 -31.25
N THR A 395 -1.23 77.74 -31.68
CA THR A 395 -2.62 77.25 -31.54
C THR A 395 -2.90 76.53 -30.22
N LYS A 396 -1.91 76.33 -29.38
CA LYS A 396 -2.04 75.62 -28.06
C LYS A 396 -3.05 76.30 -27.12
N PRO A 397 -3.13 77.63 -26.98
CA PRO A 397 -4.13 78.30 -26.18
C PRO A 397 -5.57 78.07 -26.68
N LEU A 398 -5.82 78.12 -28.00
CA LEU A 398 -7.13 77.96 -28.62
C LEU A 398 -7.71 76.53 -28.52
N ARG A 399 -6.89 75.51 -28.39
CA ARG A 399 -7.33 74.09 -28.20
C ARG A 399 -7.73 73.76 -26.77
N LYS A 400 -7.24 74.52 -25.78
CA LYS A 400 -7.69 74.39 -24.40
C LYS A 400 -9.12 74.86 -24.19
N ILE A 401 -9.61 75.78 -25.06
CA ILE A 401 -10.94 76.39 -25.01
C ILE A 401 -12.03 75.42 -25.56
N LYS A 402 -11.70 74.44 -26.43
CA LYS A 402 -12.61 73.45 -27.04
C LYS A 402 -12.79 72.17 -26.22
N LYS A 403 -12.24 72.11 -25.02
CA LYS A 403 -12.36 70.98 -24.08
C LYS A 403 -13.01 71.36 -22.75
N ARG A 404 -13.87 72.42 -22.77
CA ARG A 404 -14.85 72.70 -21.69
C ARG A 404 -16.25 72.47 -22.20
#